data_a0add77511f1e8a224c7eea7ffdf3185
#
_entry.id   a0add77511f1e8a224c7eea7ffdf3185
#
_cell.length_a   1.000
_cell.length_b   1.000
_cell.length_c   1.000
_cell.angle_alpha   90.00
_cell.angle_beta   90.00
_cell.angle_gamma   90.00
#
_symmetry.space_group_name_H-M   'P 1'
#
loop_
_entity.id
_entity.type
_entity.pdbx_description
1 polymer ?
#
loop_
_entity_poly.entity_id
_entity_poly.type
_entity_poly.pdbx_seq_one_letter_code
_entity_poly.pdbx_strand_id
1 'polypeptide(L)'
;RDAQESRGLGDVYKRQIPLLAQLGAKIFRGKGGQKFVFQMNEAEKAAARAVQNENLTAALAEPADLLILDEAGSAWELDMVDKDLLRRAVLERPAAQECVLTAHKAPQWMLDAADYSTEMKCCRHPYQKGIKARKGIEY
;
A
#
# COMPACT_ATOMS: atom_id res chain seq x y z
N ARG A 1 10.09 6.07 -10.79
CA ARG A 1 11.00 7.16 -10.36
C ARG A 1 10.36 8.02 -9.28
N ASP A 2 9.07 8.34 -9.42
CA ASP A 2 8.36 9.25 -8.49
C ASP A 2 8.08 8.61 -7.12
N ALA A 3 7.91 7.30 -7.06
CA ALA A 3 7.78 6.54 -5.81
C ALA A 3 9.09 6.50 -4.99
N GLN A 4 10.22 6.85 -5.60
CA GLN A 4 11.52 6.70 -5.00
C GLN A 4 11.83 7.79 -3.96
N GLU A 5 11.33 9.00 -4.15
CA GLU A 5 11.57 10.11 -3.20
C GLU A 5 10.62 10.12 -2.01
N SER A 6 9.40 9.64 -2.18
CA SER A 6 8.44 9.60 -1.07
C SER A 6 8.76 8.54 -0.01
N ARG A 7 9.55 7.51 -0.35
CA ARG A 7 9.89 6.41 0.56
C ARG A 7 11.11 6.65 1.46
N GLY A 8 12.05 7.50 1.06
CA GLY A 8 13.29 7.72 1.82
C GLY A 8 13.12 8.54 3.10
N LEU A 9 12.09 9.38 3.18
CA LEU A 9 11.79 10.24 4.31
C LEU A 9 10.36 10.05 4.84
N GLY A 10 9.55 9.22 4.15
CA GLY A 10 8.11 9.33 4.22
C GLY A 10 7.42 8.62 5.36
N ASP A 11 7.90 7.48 5.78
CA ASP A 11 7.06 6.62 6.63
C ASP A 11 7.00 7.03 8.10
N VAL A 12 8.04 7.69 8.59
CA VAL A 12 8.08 8.16 9.99
C VAL A 12 7.26 9.45 10.17
N TYR A 13 7.04 10.21 9.12
CA TYR A 13 6.49 11.57 9.18
C TYR A 13 5.18 11.78 8.41
N LYS A 14 4.57 10.72 7.88
CA LYS A 14 3.25 10.84 7.22
C LYS A 14 2.20 11.26 8.25
N ARG A 15 1.87 12.54 8.28
CA ARG A 15 0.87 13.12 9.19
C ARG A 15 -0.52 12.54 9.01
N GLN A 16 -0.83 12.02 7.82
CA GLN A 16 -2.11 11.41 7.53
C GLN A 16 -2.38 10.17 8.39
N ILE A 17 -1.36 9.35 8.66
CA ILE A 17 -1.53 8.11 9.45
C ILE A 17 -2.02 8.39 10.86
N PRO A 18 -1.38 9.27 11.67
CA PRO A 18 -1.92 9.64 12.98
C PRO A 18 -3.31 10.25 12.92
N LEU A 19 -3.63 11.05 11.91
CA LEU A 19 -4.97 11.65 11.75
C LEU A 19 -6.03 10.59 11.46
N LEU A 20 -5.74 9.63 10.58
CA LEU A 20 -6.64 8.51 10.31
C LEU A 20 -6.88 7.68 11.57
N ALA A 21 -5.83 7.41 12.35
CA ALA A 21 -5.97 6.71 13.64
C ALA A 21 -6.85 7.49 14.64
N GLN A 22 -6.71 8.83 14.72
CA GLN A 22 -7.57 9.68 15.55
C GLN A 22 -9.03 9.66 15.09
N LEU A 23 -9.28 9.45 13.81
CA LEU A 23 -10.62 9.27 13.24
C LEU A 23 -11.18 7.85 13.43
N GLY A 24 -10.46 6.97 14.12
CA GLY A 24 -10.90 5.61 14.42
C GLY A 24 -10.46 4.55 13.41
N ALA A 25 -9.68 4.91 12.40
CA ALA A 25 -9.13 3.92 11.47
C ALA A 25 -8.09 3.04 12.17
N LYS A 26 -8.16 1.73 11.98
CA LYS A 26 -7.13 0.78 12.40
C LYS A 26 -6.04 0.70 11.35
N ILE A 27 -4.80 0.90 11.74
CA ILE A 27 -3.65 1.00 10.84
C ILE A 27 -2.75 -0.22 11.04
N PHE A 28 -2.60 -1.00 9.99
CA PHE A 28 -1.72 -2.16 9.91
C PHE A 28 -0.57 -1.85 8.96
N ARG A 29 0.64 -1.74 9.49
CA ARG A 29 1.83 -1.40 8.69
C ARG A 29 3.09 -1.98 9.31
N GLY A 30 4.04 -2.37 8.48
CA GLY A 30 5.39 -2.69 8.93
C GLY A 30 6.15 -1.44 9.38
N LYS A 31 7.23 -1.64 10.10
CA LYS A 31 8.21 -0.57 10.32
C LYS A 31 8.80 -0.21 8.95
N GLY A 32 8.69 1.03 8.53
CA GLY A 32 9.23 1.50 7.26
C GLY A 32 10.72 1.13 7.15
N GLY A 33 11.07 0.35 6.15
CA GLY A 33 12.45 0.01 5.86
C GLY A 33 13.15 1.15 5.13
N GLN A 34 14.44 1.34 5.39
CA GLN A 34 15.25 2.32 4.65
C GLN A 34 15.61 1.84 3.24
N LYS A 35 15.34 0.56 2.91
CA LYS A 35 15.71 -0.06 1.64
C LYS A 35 14.50 -0.25 0.74
N PHE A 36 14.71 -0.01 -0.54
CA PHE A 36 13.75 -0.42 -1.57
C PHE A 36 13.83 -1.92 -1.82
N VAL A 37 12.75 -2.53 -2.32
CA VAL A 37 12.69 -3.97 -2.59
C VAL A 37 13.84 -4.44 -3.49
N PHE A 38 14.21 -3.65 -4.49
CA PHE A 38 15.33 -3.97 -5.39
C PHE A 38 16.72 -3.90 -4.72
N GLN A 39 16.83 -3.31 -3.53
CA GLN A 39 18.04 -3.24 -2.71
C GLN A 39 18.08 -4.32 -1.62
N MET A 40 16.99 -5.07 -1.45
CA MET A 40 16.86 -6.11 -0.44
C MET A 40 17.46 -7.42 -0.95
N ASN A 41 18.18 -8.12 -0.08
CA ASN A 41 18.52 -9.52 -0.31
C ASN A 41 17.30 -10.43 -0.07
N GLU A 42 17.41 -11.72 -0.40
CA GLU A 42 16.29 -12.67 -0.30
C GLU A 42 15.79 -12.84 1.14
N ALA A 43 16.67 -12.81 2.15
CA ALA A 43 16.27 -12.91 3.56
C ALA A 43 15.50 -11.64 4.01
N GLU A 44 15.92 -10.45 3.57
CA GLU A 44 15.23 -9.19 3.84
C GLU A 44 13.85 -9.14 3.16
N LYS A 45 13.74 -9.64 1.93
CA LYS A 45 12.46 -9.76 1.22
C LYS A 45 11.51 -10.72 1.94
N ALA A 46 12.01 -11.90 2.33
CA ALA A 46 11.22 -12.88 3.06
C ALA A 46 10.71 -12.33 4.39
N ALA A 47 11.54 -11.62 5.16
CA ALA A 47 11.15 -10.97 6.39
C ALA A 47 10.10 -9.87 6.17
N ALA A 48 10.28 -9.03 5.15
CA ALA A 48 9.31 -8.00 4.81
C ALA A 48 7.98 -8.60 4.35
N ARG A 49 8.00 -9.66 3.54
CA ARG A 49 6.81 -10.40 3.10
C ARG A 49 6.06 -11.01 4.30
N ALA A 50 6.77 -11.60 5.26
CA ALA A 50 6.17 -12.15 6.48
C ALA A 50 5.39 -11.07 7.25
N VAL A 51 5.99 -9.90 7.45
CA VAL A 51 5.34 -8.75 8.11
C VAL A 51 4.10 -8.29 7.35
N GLN A 52 4.14 -8.24 6.01
CA GLN A 52 2.97 -7.87 5.20
C GLN A 52 1.84 -8.90 5.34
N ASN A 53 2.16 -10.18 5.36
CA ASN A 53 1.19 -11.25 5.55
C ASN A 53 0.55 -11.21 6.94
N GLU A 54 1.34 -10.97 8.00
CA GLU A 54 0.85 -10.77 9.36
C GLU A 54 -0.10 -9.57 9.44
N ASN A 55 0.30 -8.43 8.88
CA ASN A 55 -0.52 -7.22 8.84
C ASN A 55 -1.84 -7.44 8.10
N LEU A 56 -1.81 -8.09 6.94
CA LEU A 56 -3.01 -8.38 6.17
C LEU A 56 -3.93 -9.34 6.94
N THR A 57 -3.38 -10.39 7.54
CA THR A 57 -4.14 -11.33 8.37
C THR A 57 -4.79 -10.63 9.56
N ALA A 58 -4.06 -9.76 10.24
CA ALA A 58 -4.58 -8.98 11.37
C ALA A 58 -5.68 -8.00 10.92
N ALA A 59 -5.51 -7.34 9.77
CA ALA A 59 -6.51 -6.43 9.22
C ALA A 59 -7.82 -7.18 8.85
N LEU A 60 -7.71 -8.39 8.32
CA LEU A 60 -8.87 -9.21 7.97
C LEU A 60 -9.62 -9.76 9.19
N ALA A 61 -8.96 -9.86 10.33
CA ALA A 61 -9.60 -10.27 11.59
C ALA A 61 -10.42 -9.15 12.26
N GLU A 62 -10.25 -7.89 11.79
CA GLU A 62 -10.97 -6.76 12.35
C GLU A 62 -12.29 -6.52 11.60
N PRO A 63 -13.40 -6.34 12.32
CA PRO A 63 -14.64 -5.93 11.69
C PRO A 63 -14.50 -4.50 11.16
N ALA A 64 -14.70 -4.31 9.86
CA ALA A 64 -14.63 -3.01 9.23
C ALA A 64 -15.55 -2.94 8.02
N ASP A 65 -16.18 -1.79 7.82
CA ASP A 65 -17.02 -1.53 6.64
C ASP A 65 -16.18 -1.24 5.40
N LEU A 66 -14.95 -0.75 5.60
CA LEU A 66 -14.01 -0.38 4.54
C LEU A 66 -12.62 -0.94 4.82
N LEU A 67 -12.09 -1.71 3.88
CA LEU A 67 -10.71 -2.19 3.84
C LEU A 67 -9.93 -1.44 2.76
N ILE A 68 -8.84 -0.79 3.14
CA ILE A 68 -7.93 -0.10 2.19
C ILE A 68 -6.60 -0.83 2.16
N LEU A 69 -6.23 -1.35 1.00
CA LEU A 69 -4.97 -2.03 0.74
C LEU A 69 -4.07 -1.15 -0.14
N ASP A 70 -3.24 -0.36 0.52
CA ASP A 70 -2.35 0.60 -0.15
C ASP A 70 -1.16 -0.11 -0.79
N GLU A 71 -0.86 0.22 -2.05
CA GLU A 71 0.20 -0.37 -2.86
C GLU A 71 0.06 -1.91 -3.08
N ALA A 72 -1.16 -2.44 -3.00
CA ALA A 72 -1.43 -3.87 -3.12
C ALA A 72 -0.97 -4.45 -4.48
N GLY A 73 -1.12 -3.70 -5.57
CA GLY A 73 -0.63 -4.13 -6.88
C GLY A 73 0.89 -4.23 -6.93
N SER A 74 1.60 -3.29 -6.32
CA SER A 74 3.06 -3.33 -6.23
C SER A 74 3.54 -4.50 -5.37
N ALA A 75 2.86 -4.77 -4.26
CA ALA A 75 3.15 -5.91 -3.38
C ALA A 75 2.94 -7.24 -4.12
N TRP A 76 1.91 -7.34 -4.94
CA TRP A 76 1.64 -8.49 -5.80
C TRP A 76 2.74 -8.72 -6.84
N GLU A 77 3.08 -7.68 -7.61
CA GLU A 77 4.06 -7.76 -8.70
C GLU A 77 5.48 -8.09 -8.19
N LEU A 78 5.85 -7.54 -7.03
CA LEU A 78 7.17 -7.74 -6.43
C LEU A 78 7.24 -8.97 -5.50
N ASP A 79 6.19 -9.78 -5.43
CA ASP A 79 6.09 -10.96 -4.55
C ASP A 79 6.34 -10.64 -3.06
N MET A 80 5.86 -9.46 -2.63
CA MET A 80 6.03 -8.96 -1.26
C MET A 80 4.85 -9.28 -0.33
N VAL A 81 3.89 -10.05 -0.82
CA VAL A 81 2.72 -10.55 -0.08
C VAL A 81 2.37 -11.94 -0.58
N ASP A 82 1.76 -12.76 0.26
CA ASP A 82 1.18 -14.03 -0.16
C ASP A 82 0.01 -13.75 -1.12
N LYS A 83 0.15 -14.26 -2.36
CA LYS A 83 -0.79 -13.97 -3.45
C LYS A 83 -2.17 -14.57 -3.19
N ASP A 84 -2.23 -15.76 -2.62
CA ASP A 84 -3.50 -16.40 -2.31
C ASP A 84 -4.21 -15.69 -1.15
N LEU A 85 -3.45 -15.27 -0.14
CA LEU A 85 -3.98 -14.47 0.96
C LEU A 85 -4.55 -13.14 0.45
N LEU A 86 -3.82 -12.42 -0.42
CA LEU A 86 -4.29 -11.16 -0.98
C LEU A 86 -5.52 -11.34 -1.88
N ARG A 87 -5.55 -12.38 -2.71
CA ARG A 87 -6.73 -12.69 -3.54
C ARG A 87 -7.95 -12.98 -2.68
N ARG A 88 -7.82 -13.81 -1.66
CA ARG A 88 -8.92 -14.10 -0.73
C ARG A 88 -9.40 -12.86 -0.01
N ALA A 89 -8.49 -12.01 0.47
CA ALA A 89 -8.82 -10.75 1.11
C ALA A 89 -9.73 -9.85 0.26
N VAL A 90 -9.53 -9.88 -1.06
CA VAL A 90 -10.29 -9.05 -2.00
C VAL A 90 -11.57 -9.76 -2.47
N LEU A 91 -11.48 -11.04 -2.85
CA LEU A 91 -12.56 -11.76 -3.54
C LEU A 91 -13.53 -12.45 -2.59
N GLU A 92 -13.08 -12.82 -1.38
CA GLU A 92 -13.88 -13.57 -0.40
C GLU A 92 -14.28 -12.68 0.81
N ARG A 93 -14.14 -11.35 0.70
CA ARG A 93 -14.54 -10.42 1.74
C ARG A 93 -16.06 -10.48 2.02
N PRO A 94 -16.52 -10.09 3.21
CA PRO A 94 -17.95 -9.94 3.47
C PRO A 94 -18.61 -9.02 2.43
N ALA A 95 -19.80 -9.39 1.95
CA ALA A 95 -20.52 -8.67 0.89
C ALA A 95 -20.82 -7.19 1.24
N ALA A 96 -20.93 -6.87 2.53
CA ALA A 96 -21.16 -5.51 3.01
C ALA A 96 -19.86 -4.69 3.20
N GLN A 97 -18.68 -5.33 3.04
CA GLN A 97 -17.41 -4.64 3.20
C GLN A 97 -16.94 -4.05 1.86
N GLU A 98 -16.75 -2.75 1.82
CA GLU A 98 -16.08 -2.07 0.71
C GLU A 98 -14.58 -2.37 0.73
N CYS A 99 -13.97 -2.47 -0.45
CA CYS A 99 -12.52 -2.69 -0.58
C CYS A 99 -11.91 -1.75 -1.60
N VAL A 100 -10.87 -1.03 -1.19
CA VAL A 100 -10.11 -0.14 -2.05
C VAL A 100 -8.67 -0.65 -2.17
N LEU A 101 -8.19 -0.79 -3.41
CA LEU A 101 -6.81 -1.12 -3.69
C LEU A 101 -6.13 0.03 -4.42
N THR A 102 -4.88 0.29 -4.09
CA THR A 102 -4.05 1.20 -4.87
C THR A 102 -2.87 0.44 -5.50
N ALA A 103 -2.40 0.93 -6.64
CA ALA A 103 -1.30 0.34 -7.37
C ALA A 103 -0.67 1.32 -8.34
N HIS A 104 0.64 1.22 -8.57
CA HIS A 104 1.26 1.87 -9.73
C HIS A 104 0.85 1.20 -11.04
N LYS A 105 0.78 -0.12 -11.03
CA LYS A 105 0.28 -0.95 -12.10
C LYS A 105 -0.55 -2.06 -11.49
N ALA A 106 -1.84 -2.06 -11.78
CA ALA A 106 -2.72 -3.10 -11.28
C ALA A 106 -2.58 -4.37 -12.13
N PRO A 107 -2.39 -5.56 -11.52
CA PRO A 107 -2.47 -6.82 -12.23
C PRO A 107 -3.88 -7.01 -12.79
N GLN A 108 -3.99 -7.75 -13.90
CA GLN A 108 -5.26 -7.89 -14.63
C GLN A 108 -6.40 -8.41 -13.76
N TRP A 109 -6.14 -9.38 -12.87
CA TRP A 109 -7.16 -9.92 -12.00
C TRP A 109 -7.81 -8.88 -11.07
N MET A 110 -7.06 -7.84 -10.65
CA MET A 110 -7.60 -6.75 -9.83
C MET A 110 -8.53 -5.86 -10.66
N LEU A 111 -8.18 -5.61 -11.93
CA LEU A 111 -9.03 -4.86 -12.86
C LEU A 111 -10.32 -5.63 -13.19
N ASP A 112 -10.21 -6.94 -13.39
CA ASP A 112 -11.36 -7.81 -13.69
C ASP A 112 -12.33 -7.94 -12.50
N ALA A 113 -11.82 -7.82 -11.27
CA ALA A 113 -12.61 -7.93 -10.05
C ALA A 113 -13.18 -6.58 -9.57
N ALA A 114 -12.73 -5.48 -10.14
CA ALA A 114 -13.11 -4.14 -9.68
C ALA A 114 -14.46 -3.71 -10.26
N ASP A 115 -15.36 -3.21 -9.41
CA ASP A 115 -16.58 -2.50 -9.83
C ASP A 115 -16.23 -1.12 -10.40
N TYR A 116 -15.20 -0.48 -9.85
CA TYR A 116 -14.67 0.82 -10.30
C TYR A 116 -13.16 0.75 -10.48
N SER A 117 -12.67 1.22 -11.60
CA SER A 117 -11.23 1.33 -11.86
C SER A 117 -10.92 2.72 -12.41
N THR A 118 -10.00 3.42 -11.76
CA THR A 118 -9.57 4.76 -12.16
C THR A 118 -8.05 4.80 -12.37
N GLU A 119 -7.62 5.22 -13.54
CA GLU A 119 -6.21 5.51 -13.83
C GLU A 119 -5.93 7.00 -13.58
N MET A 120 -4.99 7.29 -12.68
CA MET A 120 -4.51 8.64 -12.42
C MET A 120 -3.22 8.90 -13.18
N LYS A 121 -3.28 9.77 -14.20
CA LYS A 121 -2.12 10.15 -15.03
C LYS A 121 -1.42 11.38 -14.46
N CYS A 122 -0.13 11.26 -14.20
CA CYS A 122 0.70 12.40 -13.81
C CYS A 122 1.01 13.27 -15.05
N CYS A 123 0.24 14.34 -15.27
CA CYS A 123 0.47 15.30 -16.36
C CYS A 123 1.62 16.26 -16.03
N ARG A 124 1.82 16.62 -14.75
CA ARG A 124 2.88 17.49 -14.25
C ARG A 124 3.24 17.08 -12.83
N HIS A 125 4.54 17.11 -12.50
CA HIS A 125 5.01 16.84 -11.16
C HIS A 125 6.07 17.87 -10.74
N PRO A 126 6.03 18.42 -9.51
CA PRO A 126 7.01 19.39 -9.00
C PRO A 126 8.44 18.88 -9.06
N TYR A 127 8.64 17.59 -8.88
CA TYR A 127 9.95 16.94 -9.00
C TYR A 127 10.65 17.20 -10.34
N GLN A 128 9.91 17.28 -11.44
CA GLN A 128 10.46 17.60 -12.78
C GLN A 128 11.12 18.99 -12.82
N LYS A 129 10.77 19.85 -11.86
CA LYS A 129 11.35 21.20 -11.65
C LYS A 129 12.35 21.23 -10.51
N GLY A 130 12.80 20.09 -9.99
CA GLY A 130 13.73 20.00 -8.86
C GLY A 130 13.11 20.37 -7.50
N ILE A 131 11.79 20.51 -7.40
CA ILE A 131 11.11 20.83 -6.15
C ILE A 131 11.00 19.52 -5.33
N LYS A 132 11.59 19.55 -4.14
CA LYS A 132 11.56 18.41 -3.20
C LYS A 132 10.23 18.32 -2.46
N ALA A 133 9.95 17.15 -1.91
CA ALA A 133 8.80 16.91 -1.03
C ALA A 133 8.76 17.90 0.14
N ARG A 134 7.58 18.40 0.47
CA ARG A 134 7.35 19.48 1.47
C ARG A 134 6.59 18.93 2.67
N LYS A 135 7.01 19.39 3.85
CA LYS A 135 6.36 19.01 5.10
C LYS A 135 4.92 19.51 5.14
N GLY A 136 4.00 18.62 5.47
CA GLY A 136 2.56 18.91 5.58
C GLY A 136 1.81 18.87 4.25
N ILE A 137 2.53 18.64 3.12
CA ILE A 137 1.94 18.48 1.78
C ILE A 137 2.19 17.05 1.28
N GLU A 138 3.46 16.68 1.07
CA GLU A 138 3.81 15.34 0.59
C GLU A 138 4.23 14.40 1.73
N TYR A 139 4.55 14.91 2.94
CA TYR A 139 4.86 14.10 4.12
C TYR A 139 4.52 14.79 5.44
#